data_99436c83a969ae75f978f61f0c252448
#
_entry.id   99436c83a969ae75f978f61f0c252448
#
_cell.length_a   1.000
_cell.length_b   1.000
_cell.length_c   1.000
_cell.angle_alpha   90.00
_cell.angle_beta   90.00
_cell.angle_gamma   90.00
#
_symmetry.space_group_name_H-M   'P 1'
#
loop_
_entity.id
_entity.type
_entity.pdbx_description
1 polymer ?
#
loop_
_entity_poly.entity_id
_entity_poly.type
_entity_poly.pdbx_seq_one_letter_code
_entity_poly.pdbx_strand_id
1 'polypeptide(L)'
;MSTFRLPDLGEGLAEAEIVAWHVKVGDHVRVDQPMVSMETAKAVVEVPAPFSGVVTALKGSPGDIVLTGAPLIEFDSGTVVGNMPATSDEELVEAPSVGGTRGRVDHGRSRAVPAARALANSLSVDLASVQGTGRAGLITLDDVLRHANLPGAANGASAGSLASPAARAIAAAGPADGTVEPLRGMRRAMAQNMSQSRDQVPGSTVCDDADIHHWTQRGDYMLRLMRAMTCAWRVEPALNAWYDPVTQSRFLVAHIDLAVAVDTPGGLIVPVVRNIEDKSPEQLRASIAQQKEAAYRRSTSAEDLRDFTLMLSNFGTLAGRYGIPLVVPPAVAILGAGKVREDAVVVAGAVQAHRRMPLSLSFDHRCITGGEACRFLAAVIVDLEKPD
;
A
#
# COMPACT_ATOMS: atom_id res chain seq x y z
N MET A 1 -15.77 4.40 -33.90
CA MET A 1 -15.62 3.65 -32.63
C MET A 1 -14.53 4.27 -31.79
N SER A 2 -14.85 4.69 -30.58
CA SER A 2 -13.88 5.24 -29.63
C SER A 2 -13.74 4.31 -28.45
N THR A 3 -12.51 4.03 -28.03
CA THR A 3 -12.25 3.17 -26.87
C THR A 3 -11.92 4.05 -25.67
N PHE A 4 -12.73 3.96 -24.63
CA PHE A 4 -12.43 4.56 -23.34
C PHE A 4 -11.55 3.62 -22.54
N ARG A 5 -10.46 4.17 -22.01
CA ARG A 5 -9.49 3.44 -21.18
C ARG A 5 -9.67 3.85 -19.75
N LEU A 6 -9.39 2.94 -18.81
CA LEU A 6 -9.44 3.25 -17.39
C LEU A 6 -8.48 4.39 -17.08
N PRO A 7 -8.96 5.58 -16.65
CA PRO A 7 -8.10 6.68 -16.23
C PRO A 7 -7.40 6.34 -14.92
N ASP A 8 -6.40 7.13 -14.54
CA ASP A 8 -5.89 7.12 -13.17
C ASP A 8 -7.00 7.63 -12.24
N LEU A 9 -7.47 6.77 -11.35
CA LEU A 9 -8.54 7.09 -10.40
C LEU A 9 -8.06 7.86 -9.17
N GLY A 10 -6.84 8.35 -9.21
CA GLY A 10 -6.17 9.11 -8.17
C GLY A 10 -4.98 8.36 -7.55
N GLU A 11 -3.93 9.10 -7.23
CA GLU A 11 -2.75 8.65 -6.49
C GLU A 11 -1.91 7.53 -7.15
N GLY A 12 -1.88 7.45 -8.48
CA GLY A 12 -1.00 6.53 -9.21
C GLY A 12 -1.34 5.05 -9.02
N LEU A 13 -2.61 4.72 -8.81
CA LEU A 13 -3.05 3.32 -8.68
C LEU A 13 -2.91 2.59 -10.02
N ALA A 14 -2.20 1.45 -10.00
CA ALA A 14 -1.90 0.68 -11.20
C ALA A 14 -3.09 -0.13 -11.72
N GLU A 15 -4.11 -0.38 -10.88
CA GLU A 15 -5.25 -1.26 -11.20
C GLU A 15 -6.47 -0.94 -10.34
N ALA A 16 -7.68 -1.34 -10.83
CA ALA A 16 -8.93 -1.30 -10.08
C ALA A 16 -9.80 -2.52 -10.45
N GLU A 17 -10.68 -2.96 -9.54
CA GLU A 17 -11.60 -4.07 -9.75
C GLU A 17 -12.97 -3.53 -10.18
N ILE A 18 -13.61 -4.14 -11.18
CA ILE A 18 -14.98 -3.82 -11.58
C ILE A 18 -15.95 -4.35 -10.53
N VAL A 19 -16.66 -3.45 -9.84
CA VAL A 19 -17.68 -3.81 -8.86
C VAL A 19 -19.02 -4.03 -9.53
N ALA A 20 -19.47 -3.06 -10.34
CA ALA A 20 -20.73 -3.12 -11.04
C ALA A 20 -20.73 -2.22 -12.28
N TRP A 21 -21.36 -2.71 -13.35
CA TRP A 21 -21.69 -1.93 -14.52
C TRP A 21 -23.04 -1.25 -14.34
N HIS A 22 -23.12 0.05 -14.60
CA HIS A 22 -24.35 0.84 -14.61
C HIS A 22 -24.96 0.97 -16.00
N VAL A 23 -24.26 0.48 -17.01
CA VAL A 23 -24.66 0.51 -18.43
C VAL A 23 -24.53 -0.87 -19.06
N LYS A 24 -25.25 -1.09 -20.15
CA LYS A 24 -25.24 -2.33 -20.95
C LYS A 24 -24.82 -2.01 -22.38
N VAL A 25 -24.39 -3.02 -23.11
CA VAL A 25 -24.17 -2.93 -24.56
C VAL A 25 -25.50 -2.55 -25.26
N GLY A 26 -25.47 -1.49 -26.05
CA GLY A 26 -26.63 -0.89 -26.72
C GLY A 26 -27.21 0.34 -26.00
N ASP A 27 -26.82 0.61 -24.77
CA ASP A 27 -27.30 1.79 -24.04
C ASP A 27 -26.67 3.07 -24.61
N HIS A 28 -27.48 4.15 -24.64
CA HIS A 28 -27.02 5.48 -24.96
C HIS A 28 -26.64 6.20 -23.67
N VAL A 29 -25.37 6.55 -23.52
CA VAL A 29 -24.85 7.28 -22.37
C VAL A 29 -24.66 8.77 -22.68
N ARG A 30 -24.77 9.61 -21.65
CA ARG A 30 -24.48 11.06 -21.71
C ARG A 30 -23.15 11.34 -21.01
N VAL A 31 -22.54 12.47 -21.36
CA VAL A 31 -21.35 12.97 -20.65
C VAL A 31 -21.66 13.04 -19.16
N ASP A 32 -20.67 12.67 -18.32
CA ASP A 32 -20.72 12.64 -16.86
C ASP A 32 -21.71 11.62 -16.26
N GLN A 33 -22.35 10.79 -17.07
CA GLN A 33 -23.19 9.71 -16.57
C GLN A 33 -22.31 8.59 -15.99
N PRO A 34 -22.56 8.11 -14.75
CA PRO A 34 -21.85 6.97 -14.19
C PRO A 34 -22.00 5.72 -15.07
N MET A 35 -20.87 5.10 -15.43
CA MET A 35 -20.86 3.90 -16.29
C MET A 35 -20.49 2.64 -15.52
N VAL A 36 -19.57 2.73 -14.62
CA VAL A 36 -19.04 1.59 -13.86
C VAL A 36 -18.57 2.04 -12.49
N SER A 37 -18.84 1.23 -11.47
CA SER A 37 -18.21 1.38 -10.15
C SER A 37 -16.97 0.50 -10.11
N MET A 38 -15.84 1.10 -9.76
CA MET A 38 -14.53 0.45 -9.65
C MET A 38 -14.07 0.48 -8.19
N GLU A 39 -13.68 -0.67 -7.65
CA GLU A 39 -13.06 -0.76 -6.34
C GLU A 39 -11.54 -0.64 -6.48
N THR A 40 -10.99 0.35 -5.81
CA THR A 40 -9.55 0.54 -5.67
C THR A 40 -9.08 0.03 -4.31
N ALA A 41 -7.79 0.03 -4.06
CA ALA A 41 -7.23 -0.30 -2.74
C ALA A 41 -7.76 0.61 -1.60
N LYS A 42 -8.36 1.77 -1.95
CA LYS A 42 -8.75 2.81 -0.98
C LYS A 42 -10.26 3.04 -0.91
N ALA A 43 -10.96 3.00 -2.03
CA ALA A 43 -12.39 3.34 -2.10
C ALA A 43 -13.05 2.75 -3.35
N VAL A 44 -14.39 2.72 -3.35
CA VAL A 44 -15.18 2.50 -4.54
C VAL A 44 -15.39 3.83 -5.24
N VAL A 45 -14.99 3.94 -6.49
CA VAL A 45 -15.07 5.15 -7.32
C VAL A 45 -15.98 4.89 -8.50
N GLU A 46 -16.90 5.80 -8.78
CA GLU A 46 -17.71 5.77 -9.98
C GLU A 46 -16.97 6.45 -11.14
N VAL A 47 -16.86 5.75 -12.25
CA VAL A 47 -16.22 6.26 -13.47
C VAL A 47 -17.29 6.79 -14.41
N PRO A 48 -17.29 8.11 -14.69
CA PRO A 48 -18.28 8.73 -15.57
C PRO A 48 -17.92 8.58 -17.04
N ALA A 49 -18.92 8.74 -17.92
CA ALA A 49 -18.75 8.76 -19.36
C ALA A 49 -18.03 10.06 -19.81
N PRO A 50 -16.93 9.96 -20.57
CA PRO A 50 -16.20 11.13 -21.05
C PRO A 50 -16.88 11.86 -22.21
N PHE A 51 -17.79 11.20 -22.89
CA PHE A 51 -18.59 11.76 -24.00
C PHE A 51 -19.90 10.98 -24.16
N SER A 52 -20.87 11.58 -24.88
CA SER A 52 -22.12 10.90 -25.19
C SER A 52 -21.95 9.95 -26.38
N GLY A 53 -22.57 8.76 -26.29
CA GLY A 53 -22.49 7.76 -27.36
C GLY A 53 -23.24 6.48 -27.02
N VAL A 54 -23.26 5.52 -27.94
CA VAL A 54 -23.85 4.21 -27.72
C VAL A 54 -22.75 3.23 -27.32
N VAL A 55 -22.94 2.52 -26.22
CA VAL A 55 -22.01 1.49 -25.74
C VAL A 55 -22.02 0.30 -26.71
N THR A 56 -20.88 0.00 -27.31
CA THR A 56 -20.75 -1.13 -28.27
C THR A 56 -20.13 -2.37 -27.64
N ALA A 57 -19.25 -2.21 -26.65
CA ALA A 57 -18.68 -3.33 -25.92
C ALA A 57 -18.24 -2.92 -24.52
N LEU A 58 -18.40 -3.83 -23.57
CA LEU A 58 -17.83 -3.75 -22.21
C LEU A 58 -16.65 -4.71 -22.12
N LYS A 59 -15.53 -4.26 -21.56
CA LYS A 59 -14.30 -5.06 -21.39
C LYS A 59 -14.15 -5.48 -19.94
N GLY A 60 -14.59 -6.69 -19.62
CA GLY A 60 -14.55 -7.28 -18.30
C GLY A 60 -15.93 -7.41 -17.64
N SER A 61 -15.98 -8.30 -16.67
CA SER A 61 -17.15 -8.62 -15.85
C SER A 61 -16.96 -8.12 -14.40
N PRO A 62 -18.02 -7.94 -13.63
CA PRO A 62 -17.88 -7.68 -12.21
C PRO A 62 -16.96 -8.70 -11.53
N GLY A 63 -15.95 -8.22 -10.80
CA GLY A 63 -14.89 -9.00 -10.20
C GLY A 63 -13.60 -9.10 -11.02
N ASP A 64 -13.56 -8.55 -12.24
CA ASP A 64 -12.34 -8.50 -13.05
C ASP A 64 -11.49 -7.28 -12.67
N ILE A 65 -10.17 -7.47 -12.69
CA ILE A 65 -9.20 -6.43 -12.42
C ILE A 65 -8.74 -5.81 -13.74
N VAL A 66 -8.82 -4.49 -13.82
CA VAL A 66 -8.45 -3.70 -14.99
C VAL A 66 -7.26 -2.81 -14.63
N LEU A 67 -6.20 -2.86 -15.43
CA LEU A 67 -5.03 -2.00 -15.27
C LEU A 67 -5.36 -0.56 -15.72
N THR A 68 -4.79 0.42 -15.05
CA THR A 68 -4.84 1.83 -15.50
C THR A 68 -4.32 1.93 -16.93
N GLY A 69 -5.07 2.61 -17.80
CA GLY A 69 -4.77 2.70 -19.24
C GLY A 69 -5.27 1.52 -20.08
N ALA A 70 -5.80 0.44 -19.49
CA ALA A 70 -6.38 -0.66 -20.24
C ALA A 70 -7.76 -0.29 -20.82
N PRO A 71 -8.18 -0.90 -21.96
CA PRO A 71 -9.51 -0.68 -22.53
C PRO A 71 -10.61 -1.09 -21.56
N LEU A 72 -11.59 -0.22 -21.33
CA LEU A 72 -12.71 -0.46 -20.43
C LEU A 72 -14.05 -0.54 -21.15
N ILE A 73 -14.35 0.44 -22.01
CA ILE A 73 -15.59 0.50 -22.79
C ILE A 73 -15.29 0.93 -24.22
N GLU A 74 -16.02 0.38 -25.18
CA GLU A 74 -16.05 0.83 -26.58
C GLU A 74 -17.38 1.52 -26.87
N PHE A 75 -17.31 2.65 -27.59
CA PHE A 75 -18.46 3.45 -27.98
C PHE A 75 -18.53 3.60 -29.49
N ASP A 76 -19.74 3.66 -30.01
CA ASP A 76 -20.00 4.22 -31.32
C ASP A 76 -20.37 5.71 -31.13
N SER A 77 -19.43 6.58 -31.41
CA SER A 77 -19.68 8.02 -31.50
C SER A 77 -20.33 8.28 -32.85
N GLY A 78 -21.65 8.11 -32.92
CA GLY A 78 -22.44 8.64 -34.03
C GLY A 78 -22.11 10.14 -34.16
N THR A 79 -21.84 10.58 -35.37
CA THR A 79 -21.36 11.90 -35.78
C THR A 79 -22.02 13.03 -34.98
N VAL A 80 -21.36 13.53 -33.95
CA VAL A 80 -21.69 14.80 -33.33
C VAL A 80 -20.75 15.84 -33.95
N VAL A 81 -21.33 16.68 -34.80
CA VAL A 81 -20.68 17.90 -35.28
C VAL A 81 -20.55 18.83 -34.10
N GLY A 82 -19.34 18.91 -33.59
CA GLY A 82 -18.97 19.82 -32.50
C GLY A 82 -17.45 19.91 -32.45
N ASN A 83 -16.93 20.92 -33.12
CA ASN A 83 -15.53 21.29 -33.13
C ASN A 83 -15.07 21.63 -31.72
N MET A 84 -14.19 20.84 -31.14
CA MET A 84 -13.32 21.29 -30.04
C MET A 84 -11.88 21.34 -30.56
N PRO A 85 -11.17 22.45 -30.34
CA PRO A 85 -9.81 22.62 -30.84
C PRO A 85 -8.89 21.65 -30.16
N ALA A 86 -8.12 20.93 -30.99
CA ALA A 86 -6.95 20.22 -30.56
C ALA A 86 -5.98 21.21 -29.89
N THR A 87 -5.68 21.02 -28.64
CA THR A 87 -4.52 21.68 -28.03
C THR A 87 -3.28 21.11 -28.67
N SER A 88 -2.65 22.00 -29.40
CA SER A 88 -1.40 21.84 -30.10
C SER A 88 -0.27 21.40 -29.20
N ASP A 89 0.56 20.55 -29.78
CA ASP A 89 1.88 20.17 -29.37
C ASP A 89 2.67 21.29 -28.70
N GLU A 90 3.10 21.10 -27.47
CA GLU A 90 4.14 21.92 -26.88
C GLU A 90 5.47 21.55 -27.53
N GLU A 91 5.94 22.50 -28.27
CA GLU A 91 7.22 22.64 -28.95
C GLU A 91 8.37 22.45 -27.96
N LEU A 92 9.16 21.40 -28.15
CA LEU A 92 10.43 21.20 -27.46
C LEU A 92 11.42 22.30 -27.88
N VAL A 93 11.69 23.19 -26.96
CA VAL A 93 12.73 24.23 -27.11
C VAL A 93 14.10 23.56 -27.17
N GLU A 94 14.76 23.68 -28.31
CA GLU A 94 16.18 23.35 -28.52
C GLU A 94 17.07 24.27 -27.69
N ALA A 95 17.95 23.69 -26.89
CA ALA A 95 19.08 24.38 -26.29
C ALA A 95 20.33 24.28 -27.23
N PRO A 96 21.14 25.34 -27.34
CA PRO A 96 22.10 25.52 -28.42
C PRO A 96 23.34 24.62 -28.30
N SER A 97 23.76 24.11 -29.45
CA SER A 97 24.99 23.36 -29.64
C SER A 97 26.19 24.27 -29.61
N VAL A 98 27.19 23.91 -28.81
CA VAL A 98 28.57 24.43 -28.98
C VAL A 98 29.40 23.36 -29.66
N GLY A 99 29.99 23.74 -30.76
CA GLY A 99 30.71 22.86 -31.69
C GLY A 99 32.07 22.37 -31.18
N GLY A 100 32.46 21.23 -31.72
CA GLY A 100 33.78 20.64 -31.61
C GLY A 100 33.96 19.51 -32.59
N THR A 101 34.55 19.79 -33.72
CA THR A 101 34.95 18.89 -34.80
C THR A 101 35.90 17.77 -34.33
N ARG A 102 35.64 16.53 -34.74
CA ARG A 102 36.59 15.63 -35.42
C ARG A 102 35.92 14.27 -35.72
N GLY A 103 36.05 13.88 -36.96
CA GLY A 103 35.42 12.71 -37.53
C GLY A 103 35.82 11.38 -36.91
N ARG A 104 34.84 10.49 -36.87
CA ARG A 104 35.05 9.05 -36.75
C ARG A 104 33.88 8.32 -37.43
N VAL A 105 34.26 7.35 -38.21
CA VAL A 105 33.48 6.49 -39.07
C VAL A 105 32.23 5.96 -38.33
N ASP A 106 31.07 6.17 -38.94
CA ASP A 106 29.76 5.80 -38.46
C ASP A 106 29.52 4.29 -38.69
N HIS A 107 29.81 3.47 -37.70
CA HIS A 107 29.25 2.12 -37.61
C HIS A 107 27.83 2.24 -37.02
N GLY A 108 26.84 1.84 -37.85
CA GLY A 108 25.40 1.98 -37.61
C GLY A 108 24.98 1.88 -36.14
N ARG A 109 24.59 3.01 -35.56
CA ARG A 109 24.01 3.06 -34.20
C ARG A 109 22.68 2.38 -34.22
N SER A 110 22.62 1.15 -33.70
CA SER A 110 21.34 0.46 -33.42
C SER A 110 20.42 1.36 -32.59
N ARG A 111 19.23 1.63 -33.12
CA ARG A 111 18.21 2.47 -32.45
C ARG A 111 17.58 1.68 -31.34
N ALA A 112 17.96 1.94 -30.08
CA ALA A 112 17.42 1.30 -28.90
C ALA A 112 16.93 2.34 -27.88
N VAL A 113 15.84 2.05 -27.16
CA VAL A 113 15.38 2.88 -26.04
C VAL A 113 16.44 2.90 -24.92
N PRO A 114 16.55 3.99 -24.12
CA PRO A 114 17.56 4.10 -23.07
C PRO A 114 17.59 2.92 -22.10
N ALA A 115 16.42 2.41 -21.71
CA ALA A 115 16.30 1.25 -20.84
C ALA A 115 16.82 -0.05 -21.48
N ALA A 116 16.59 -0.26 -22.78
CA ALA A 116 17.13 -1.42 -23.51
C ALA A 116 18.68 -1.36 -23.63
N ARG A 117 19.26 -0.16 -23.74
CA ARG A 117 20.73 0.00 -23.71
C ARG A 117 21.33 -0.35 -22.36
N ALA A 118 20.69 0.13 -21.28
CA ALA A 118 21.14 -0.17 -19.91
C ALA A 118 21.09 -1.68 -19.64
N LEU A 119 20.02 -2.34 -20.06
CA LEU A 119 19.84 -3.78 -19.90
C LEU A 119 20.82 -4.58 -20.77
N ALA A 120 21.02 -4.19 -22.03
CA ALA A 120 21.98 -4.84 -22.91
C ALA A 120 23.43 -4.74 -22.37
N ASN A 121 23.80 -3.59 -21.80
CA ASN A 121 25.08 -3.40 -21.15
C ASN A 121 25.23 -4.31 -19.91
N SER A 122 24.19 -4.42 -19.07
CA SER A 122 24.22 -5.29 -17.86
C SER A 122 24.30 -6.77 -18.20
N LEU A 123 23.72 -7.20 -19.34
CA LEU A 123 23.71 -8.58 -19.82
C LEU A 123 24.82 -8.87 -20.81
N SER A 124 25.69 -7.92 -21.14
CA SER A 124 26.75 -8.02 -22.15
C SER A 124 26.23 -8.43 -23.53
N VAL A 125 25.03 -7.97 -23.91
CA VAL A 125 24.38 -8.22 -25.20
C VAL A 125 24.76 -7.13 -26.19
N ASP A 126 25.26 -7.53 -27.39
CA ASP A 126 25.54 -6.57 -28.46
C ASP A 126 24.21 -6.16 -29.14
N LEU A 127 23.86 -4.87 -29.02
CA LEU A 127 22.65 -4.31 -29.61
C LEU A 127 22.64 -4.37 -31.16
N ALA A 128 23.79 -4.52 -31.80
CA ALA A 128 23.84 -4.67 -33.25
C ALA A 128 23.31 -6.03 -33.72
N SER A 129 23.29 -7.04 -32.83
CA SER A 129 22.79 -8.38 -33.11
C SER A 129 21.31 -8.54 -32.75
N VAL A 130 20.68 -7.54 -32.07
CA VAL A 130 19.29 -7.58 -31.62
C VAL A 130 18.36 -7.01 -32.71
N GLN A 131 17.37 -7.78 -33.11
CA GLN A 131 16.34 -7.31 -34.04
C GLN A 131 15.26 -6.53 -33.27
N GLY A 132 15.14 -5.22 -33.54
CA GLY A 132 14.15 -4.35 -32.90
C GLY A 132 12.73 -4.59 -33.44
N THR A 133 11.76 -4.82 -32.55
CA THR A 133 10.34 -4.98 -32.87
C THR A 133 9.49 -3.73 -32.60
N GLY A 134 10.08 -2.68 -32.02
CA GLY A 134 9.42 -1.39 -31.77
C GLY A 134 9.15 -0.59 -33.03
N ARG A 135 8.42 0.53 -32.89
CA ARG A 135 8.05 1.43 -34.00
C ARG A 135 9.32 1.90 -34.75
N ALA A 136 9.34 1.77 -36.07
CA ALA A 136 10.48 2.09 -36.94
C ALA A 136 11.75 1.27 -36.62
N GLY A 137 11.64 0.01 -36.20
CA GLY A 137 12.78 -0.86 -35.91
C GLY A 137 13.52 -0.53 -34.61
N LEU A 138 12.90 0.19 -33.69
CA LEU A 138 13.47 0.53 -32.41
C LEU A 138 13.60 -0.72 -31.51
N ILE A 139 14.79 -0.94 -30.95
CA ILE A 139 15.03 -2.06 -30.03
C ILE A 139 14.42 -1.74 -28.67
N THR A 140 13.51 -2.60 -28.20
CA THR A 140 12.81 -2.53 -26.92
C THR A 140 13.51 -3.38 -25.85
N LEU A 141 13.09 -3.24 -24.60
CA LEU A 141 13.57 -4.08 -23.49
C LEU A 141 13.31 -5.58 -23.76
N ASP A 142 12.11 -5.91 -24.32
CA ASP A 142 11.71 -7.29 -24.63
C ASP A 142 12.57 -7.90 -25.71
N ASP A 143 13.06 -7.11 -26.67
CA ASP A 143 13.96 -7.59 -27.71
C ASP A 143 15.30 -8.03 -27.13
N VAL A 144 15.83 -7.27 -26.19
CA VAL A 144 17.10 -7.60 -25.49
C VAL A 144 16.93 -8.85 -24.63
N LEU A 145 15.81 -8.97 -23.88
CA LEU A 145 15.52 -10.14 -23.05
C LEU A 145 15.35 -11.40 -23.92
N ARG A 146 14.66 -11.28 -25.07
CA ARG A 146 14.46 -12.38 -26.01
C ARG A 146 15.78 -12.83 -26.63
N HIS A 147 16.65 -11.90 -27.00
CA HIS A 147 17.96 -12.21 -27.54
C HIS A 147 18.87 -12.88 -26.51
N ALA A 148 18.78 -12.48 -25.24
CA ALA A 148 19.54 -13.07 -24.14
C ALA A 148 19.07 -14.47 -23.72
N ASN A 149 18.05 -15.06 -24.35
CA ASN A 149 17.40 -16.32 -23.96
C ASN A 149 16.94 -16.39 -22.49
N LEU A 150 16.63 -15.23 -21.89
CA LEU A 150 16.10 -15.18 -20.54
C LEU A 150 14.57 -15.39 -20.60
N PRO A 151 13.97 -16.18 -19.67
CA PRO A 151 12.53 -16.45 -19.66
C PRO A 151 11.77 -15.19 -19.27
N GLY A 152 11.27 -14.45 -20.25
CA GLY A 152 10.52 -13.21 -20.10
C GLY A 152 9.88 -12.69 -21.38
N ALA A 153 10.15 -13.29 -22.54
CA ALA A 153 9.64 -12.81 -23.82
C ALA A 153 9.10 -13.96 -24.67
N ALA A 154 7.92 -14.43 -24.38
CA ALA A 154 7.13 -15.30 -25.26
C ALA A 154 5.75 -14.68 -25.52
N ASN A 155 5.64 -14.13 -26.74
CA ASN A 155 4.47 -14.04 -27.61
C ASN A 155 3.14 -13.51 -27.08
N GLY A 156 2.75 -12.36 -27.65
CA GLY A 156 1.34 -11.99 -27.77
C GLY A 156 0.50 -13.08 -28.43
N ALA A 157 -0.28 -13.75 -27.62
CA ALA A 157 -1.48 -14.46 -28.00
C ALA A 157 -2.39 -14.54 -26.78
N SER A 158 -3.59 -13.96 -26.90
CA SER A 158 -4.77 -14.03 -26.05
C SER A 158 -4.59 -13.55 -24.60
N ALA A 159 -5.35 -12.51 -24.27
CA ALA A 159 -5.64 -12.04 -22.92
C ALA A 159 -6.35 -13.15 -22.10
N GLY A 160 -5.57 -14.11 -21.64
CA GLY A 160 -5.93 -15.11 -20.66
C GLY A 160 -5.03 -14.92 -19.47
N SER A 161 -5.61 -14.42 -18.38
CA SER A 161 -5.13 -14.48 -17.00
C SER A 161 -3.60 -14.53 -16.83
N LEU A 162 -2.97 -13.39 -16.51
CA LEU A 162 -1.59 -13.31 -16.03
C LEU A 162 -1.49 -13.86 -14.58
N ALA A 163 -1.79 -15.15 -14.41
CA ALA A 163 -1.39 -15.83 -13.20
C ALA A 163 0.14 -15.99 -13.20
N SER A 164 0.81 -15.51 -12.18
CA SER A 164 2.26 -15.68 -12.01
C SER A 164 2.61 -17.17 -12.07
N PRO A 165 3.84 -17.56 -12.48
CA PRO A 165 4.27 -18.96 -12.46
C PRO A 165 4.04 -19.66 -11.13
N ALA A 166 4.16 -18.92 -10.01
CA ALA A 166 3.87 -19.43 -8.66
C ALA A 166 2.36 -19.68 -8.46
N ALA A 167 1.48 -18.81 -8.96
CA ALA A 167 0.04 -19.02 -8.90
C ALA A 167 -0.41 -20.20 -9.77
N ARG A 168 0.24 -20.41 -10.93
CA ARG A 168 0.04 -21.61 -11.77
C ARG A 168 0.53 -22.88 -11.07
N ALA A 169 1.64 -22.82 -10.33
CA ALA A 169 2.15 -23.96 -9.59
C ALA A 169 1.22 -24.36 -8.43
N ILE A 170 0.65 -23.38 -7.71
CA ILE A 170 -0.33 -23.62 -6.64
C ILE A 170 -1.64 -24.18 -7.21
N ALA A 171 -2.12 -23.66 -8.34
CA ALA A 171 -3.31 -24.18 -9.00
C ALA A 171 -3.09 -25.58 -9.59
N ALA A 172 -1.86 -25.92 -9.96
CA ALA A 172 -1.50 -27.23 -10.53
C ALA A 172 -1.11 -28.29 -9.47
N ALA A 173 -0.70 -27.83 -8.26
CA ALA A 173 -0.19 -28.71 -7.18
C ALA A 173 -1.06 -28.66 -5.90
N GLY A 174 -2.18 -27.94 -5.93
CA GLY A 174 -3.11 -27.90 -4.79
C GLY A 174 -3.72 -29.28 -4.52
N PRO A 175 -4.04 -29.60 -3.24
CA PRO A 175 -4.76 -30.82 -2.91
C PRO A 175 -6.08 -30.85 -3.70
N ALA A 176 -6.46 -32.03 -4.20
CA ALA A 176 -7.62 -32.22 -5.09
C ALA A 176 -8.97 -31.84 -4.46
N ASP A 177 -9.00 -31.60 -3.15
CA ASP A 177 -10.15 -31.27 -2.32
C ASP A 177 -10.10 -29.86 -1.67
N GLY A 178 -9.15 -29.02 -2.09
CA GLY A 178 -9.02 -27.64 -1.64
C GLY A 178 -9.89 -26.66 -2.45
N THR A 179 -10.32 -25.57 -1.80
CA THR A 179 -10.99 -24.44 -2.45
C THR A 179 -10.04 -23.27 -2.61
N VAL A 180 -9.93 -22.74 -3.84
CA VAL A 180 -9.17 -21.51 -4.10
C VAL A 180 -10.07 -20.31 -3.78
N GLU A 181 -9.67 -19.51 -2.78
CA GLU A 181 -10.32 -18.23 -2.43
C GLU A 181 -9.42 -17.07 -2.92
N PRO A 182 -9.80 -16.35 -4.00
CA PRO A 182 -9.05 -15.19 -4.45
C PRO A 182 -9.22 -14.04 -3.45
N LEU A 183 -8.09 -13.40 -3.06
CA LEU A 183 -8.14 -12.20 -2.23
C LEU A 183 -8.61 -11.01 -3.07
N ARG A 184 -9.61 -10.28 -2.58
CA ARG A 184 -10.20 -9.11 -3.23
C ARG A 184 -10.27 -7.92 -2.29
N GLY A 185 -10.42 -6.71 -2.83
CA GLY A 185 -10.58 -5.47 -2.08
C GLY A 185 -9.55 -5.31 -0.96
N MET A 186 -9.99 -5.02 0.26
CA MET A 186 -9.13 -4.79 1.42
C MET A 186 -8.14 -5.93 1.72
N ARG A 187 -8.53 -7.19 1.54
CA ARG A 187 -7.62 -8.33 1.78
C ARG A 187 -6.48 -8.37 0.76
N ARG A 188 -6.76 -7.98 -0.50
CA ARG A 188 -5.74 -7.88 -1.55
C ARG A 188 -4.78 -6.72 -1.25
N ALA A 189 -5.31 -5.53 -0.89
CA ALA A 189 -4.49 -4.39 -0.48
C ALA A 189 -3.60 -4.72 0.73
N MET A 190 -4.15 -5.41 1.73
CA MET A 190 -3.37 -5.90 2.87
C MET A 190 -2.23 -6.83 2.42
N ALA A 191 -2.49 -7.78 1.51
CA ALA A 191 -1.46 -8.68 1.01
C ALA A 191 -0.33 -7.93 0.29
N GLN A 192 -0.66 -6.92 -0.52
CA GLN A 192 0.31 -6.07 -1.20
C GLN A 192 1.14 -5.24 -0.19
N ASN A 193 0.48 -4.55 0.74
CA ASN A 193 1.14 -3.74 1.77
C ASN A 193 2.06 -4.58 2.67
N MET A 194 1.62 -5.77 3.08
CA MET A 194 2.42 -6.66 3.92
C MET A 194 3.63 -7.24 3.16
N SER A 195 3.47 -7.55 1.87
CA SER A 195 4.60 -7.97 1.04
C SER A 195 5.63 -6.84 0.90
N GLN A 196 5.17 -5.61 0.61
CA GLN A 196 6.03 -4.43 0.53
C GLN A 196 6.75 -4.16 1.86
N SER A 197 6.01 -4.21 2.96
CA SER A 197 6.56 -4.03 4.32
C SER A 197 7.68 -5.04 4.62
N ARG A 198 7.43 -6.34 4.35
CA ARG A 198 8.43 -7.40 4.52
C ARG A 198 9.69 -7.16 3.69
N ASP A 199 9.52 -6.74 2.44
CA ASP A 199 10.64 -6.60 1.49
C ASP A 199 11.45 -5.31 1.73
N GLN A 200 10.83 -4.27 2.30
CA GLN A 200 11.45 -2.97 2.50
C GLN A 200 12.00 -2.75 3.91
N VAL A 201 11.43 -3.40 4.94
CA VAL A 201 11.75 -3.12 6.35
C VAL A 201 12.46 -4.31 7.00
N PRO A 202 13.77 -4.21 7.30
CA PRO A 202 14.42 -5.16 8.19
C PRO A 202 13.96 -4.91 9.63
N GLY A 203 12.81 -5.49 9.98
CA GLY A 203 12.18 -5.32 11.29
C GLY A 203 12.93 -6.02 12.41
N SER A 204 12.96 -5.41 13.57
CA SER A 204 13.34 -6.03 14.85
C SER A 204 12.24 -5.80 15.88
N THR A 205 12.17 -6.66 16.90
CA THR A 205 11.11 -6.55 17.92
C THR A 205 11.71 -6.76 19.31
N VAL A 206 11.31 -5.91 20.25
CA VAL A 206 11.57 -6.07 21.68
C VAL A 206 10.24 -6.26 22.41
N CYS A 207 10.22 -7.17 23.40
CA CYS A 207 9.02 -7.53 24.13
C CYS A 207 9.25 -7.42 25.62
N ASP A 208 8.23 -6.96 26.36
CA ASP A 208 8.20 -6.96 27.83
C ASP A 208 6.75 -6.91 28.33
N ASP A 209 6.55 -7.03 29.65
CA ASP A 209 5.23 -7.02 30.29
C ASP A 209 5.08 -5.81 31.23
N ALA A 210 4.03 -5.00 31.08
CA ALA A 210 3.67 -3.99 32.06
C ALA A 210 2.83 -4.59 33.19
N ASP A 211 3.16 -4.27 34.46
CA ASP A 211 2.36 -4.66 35.62
C ASP A 211 1.22 -3.67 35.86
N ILE A 212 0.03 -4.06 35.46
CA ILE A 212 -1.18 -3.23 35.57
C ILE A 212 -2.08 -3.67 36.74
N HIS A 213 -1.53 -4.34 37.73
CA HIS A 213 -2.29 -4.88 38.87
C HIS A 213 -2.97 -3.76 39.67
N HIS A 214 -2.34 -2.60 39.73
CA HIS A 214 -2.85 -1.41 40.44
C HIS A 214 -4.05 -0.71 39.79
N TRP A 215 -4.40 -1.08 38.56
CA TRP A 215 -5.59 -0.50 37.93
C TRP A 215 -6.84 -1.00 38.64
N THR A 216 -7.55 -0.10 39.33
CA THR A 216 -8.71 -0.42 40.16
C THR A 216 -9.95 -0.74 39.36
N GLN A 217 -10.09 -0.17 38.16
CA GLN A 217 -11.18 -0.44 37.23
C GLN A 217 -10.66 -1.18 36.01
N ARG A 218 -11.53 -1.92 35.34
CA ARG A 218 -11.28 -2.35 33.96
C ARG A 218 -11.30 -1.10 33.06
N GLY A 219 -10.20 -0.33 33.15
CA GLY A 219 -10.03 0.93 32.47
C GLY A 219 -10.09 0.78 30.96
N ASP A 220 -10.22 1.89 30.28
CA ASP A 220 -10.09 1.95 28.83
C ASP A 220 -8.63 1.70 28.42
N TYR A 221 -8.33 0.42 28.17
CA TYR A 221 -6.98 -0.03 27.78
C TYR A 221 -6.42 0.77 26.59
N MET A 222 -7.30 1.14 25.64
CA MET A 222 -6.88 1.88 24.47
C MET A 222 -6.40 3.29 24.82
N LEU A 223 -7.14 4.01 25.65
CA LEU A 223 -6.74 5.35 26.10
C LEU A 223 -5.45 5.32 26.90
N ARG A 224 -5.29 4.30 27.75
CA ARG A 224 -4.06 4.16 28.54
C ARG A 224 -2.85 3.87 27.67
N LEU A 225 -3.01 3.01 26.64
CA LEU A 225 -1.95 2.77 25.67
C LEU A 225 -1.60 4.05 24.89
N MET A 226 -2.59 4.81 24.42
CA MET A 226 -2.35 6.08 23.73
C MET A 226 -1.60 7.10 24.63
N ARG A 227 -2.02 7.24 25.88
CA ARG A 227 -1.33 8.10 26.85
C ARG A 227 0.11 7.65 27.06
N ALA A 228 0.32 6.35 27.28
CA ALA A 228 1.64 5.79 27.49
C ALA A 228 2.56 5.99 26.28
N MET A 229 2.04 5.82 25.05
CA MET A 229 2.77 6.09 23.81
C MET A 229 3.13 7.58 23.67
N THR A 230 2.23 8.49 24.07
CA THR A 230 2.51 9.93 24.10
C THR A 230 3.62 10.27 25.13
N CYS A 231 3.60 9.65 26.31
CA CYS A 231 4.65 9.81 27.30
C CYS A 231 5.99 9.26 26.78
N ALA A 232 5.97 8.10 26.17
CA ALA A 232 7.17 7.46 25.61
C ALA A 232 7.78 8.26 24.45
N TRP A 233 6.96 8.84 23.58
CA TRP A 233 7.43 9.74 22.52
C TRP A 233 8.22 10.94 23.06
N ARG A 234 7.81 11.51 24.20
CA ARG A 234 8.56 12.62 24.83
C ARG A 234 9.93 12.18 25.36
N VAL A 235 10.07 10.90 25.71
CA VAL A 235 11.34 10.31 26.19
C VAL A 235 12.24 9.92 25.01
N GLU A 236 11.65 9.30 23.98
CA GLU A 236 12.36 8.82 22.80
C GLU A 236 11.61 9.20 21.52
N PRO A 237 11.80 10.42 21.02
CA PRO A 237 11.10 10.91 19.82
C PRO A 237 11.43 10.13 18.55
N ALA A 238 12.53 9.39 18.56
CA ALA A 238 13.01 8.65 17.41
C ALA A 238 12.00 7.63 16.86
N LEU A 239 11.12 7.10 17.72
CA LEU A 239 10.12 6.09 17.35
C LEU A 239 8.89 6.69 16.65
N ASN A 240 8.70 8.01 16.71
CA ASN A 240 7.64 8.74 16.01
C ASN A 240 8.24 9.49 14.82
N ALA A 241 8.59 8.76 13.79
CA ALA A 241 9.32 9.28 12.65
C ALA A 241 8.90 8.59 11.35
N TRP A 242 9.27 9.20 10.24
CA TRP A 242 9.29 8.60 8.91
C TRP A 242 10.72 8.33 8.46
N TYR A 243 10.91 7.25 7.72
CA TYR A 243 12.19 6.92 7.12
C TYR A 243 12.13 7.00 5.61
N ASP A 244 13.05 7.77 5.02
CA ASP A 244 13.23 7.84 3.57
C ASP A 244 14.44 6.98 3.17
N PRO A 245 14.22 5.85 2.44
CA PRO A 245 15.30 4.99 2.00
C PRO A 245 16.16 5.59 0.88
N VAL A 246 15.67 6.60 0.16
CA VAL A 246 16.40 7.24 -0.95
C VAL A 246 17.49 8.16 -0.40
N THR A 247 17.11 9.04 0.52
CA THR A 247 18.03 9.98 1.17
C THR A 247 18.73 9.39 2.39
N GLN A 248 18.32 8.18 2.82
CA GLN A 248 18.77 7.51 4.04
C GLN A 248 18.61 8.43 5.27
N SER A 249 17.49 9.15 5.34
CA SER A 249 17.20 10.10 6.40
C SER A 249 15.97 9.71 7.20
N ARG A 250 15.93 10.16 8.45
CA ARG A 250 14.81 10.01 9.37
C ARG A 250 14.21 11.39 9.66
N PHE A 251 12.93 11.53 9.38
CA PHE A 251 12.17 12.75 9.68
C PHE A 251 11.40 12.56 10.99
N LEU A 252 11.84 13.24 12.06
CA LEU A 252 11.16 13.22 13.36
C LEU A 252 9.91 14.11 13.30
N VAL A 253 8.75 13.51 13.55
CA VAL A 253 7.48 14.23 13.49
C VAL A 253 7.14 14.84 14.84
N ALA A 254 6.72 16.11 14.82
CA ALA A 254 6.48 16.89 16.03
C ALA A 254 5.08 16.68 16.66
N HIS A 255 4.27 15.77 16.11
CA HIS A 255 2.95 15.38 16.60
C HIS A 255 2.77 13.87 16.42
N ILE A 256 1.75 13.28 17.05
CA ILE A 256 1.47 11.85 16.90
C ILE A 256 0.15 11.66 16.15
N ASP A 257 0.24 11.16 14.92
CA ASP A 257 -0.86 10.65 14.14
C ASP A 257 -0.85 9.12 14.25
N LEU A 258 -1.69 8.60 15.13
CA LEU A 258 -1.66 7.20 15.52
C LEU A 258 -2.57 6.33 14.65
N ALA A 259 -1.98 5.43 13.88
CA ALA A 259 -2.70 4.39 13.16
C ALA A 259 -3.13 3.27 14.10
N VAL A 260 -4.41 2.97 14.17
CA VAL A 260 -4.99 1.96 15.07
C VAL A 260 -5.57 0.81 14.26
N ALA A 261 -5.04 -0.38 14.45
CA ALA A 261 -5.53 -1.57 13.76
C ALA A 261 -6.95 -1.96 14.23
N VAL A 262 -7.88 -2.08 13.28
CA VAL A 262 -9.29 -2.48 13.50
C VAL A 262 -9.60 -3.69 12.63
N ASP A 263 -9.91 -4.82 13.28
CA ASP A 263 -10.37 -6.02 12.59
C ASP A 263 -11.85 -5.88 12.25
N THR A 264 -12.19 -6.10 10.96
CA THR A 264 -13.56 -6.04 10.47
C THR A 264 -13.91 -7.31 9.68
N PRO A 265 -15.18 -7.63 9.47
CA PRO A 265 -15.57 -8.78 8.64
C PRO A 265 -15.00 -8.73 7.21
N GLY A 266 -14.73 -7.52 6.69
CA GLY A 266 -14.15 -7.32 5.35
C GLY A 266 -12.63 -7.45 5.30
N GLY A 267 -11.95 -7.46 6.44
CA GLY A 267 -10.49 -7.48 6.58
C GLY A 267 -9.97 -6.46 7.57
N LEU A 268 -8.66 -6.34 7.66
CA LEU A 268 -7.99 -5.39 8.54
C LEU A 268 -7.98 -4.00 7.90
N ILE A 269 -8.42 -3.01 8.65
CA ILE A 269 -8.31 -1.59 8.30
C ILE A 269 -7.57 -0.85 9.43
N VAL A 270 -6.80 0.18 9.09
CA VAL A 270 -5.92 0.85 10.04
C VAL A 270 -6.14 2.37 9.97
N PRO A 271 -7.27 2.87 10.49
CA PRO A 271 -7.56 4.30 10.50
C PRO A 271 -6.63 5.07 11.45
N VAL A 272 -6.47 6.35 11.17
CA VAL A 272 -5.55 7.24 11.87
C VAL A 272 -6.31 8.18 12.80
N VAL A 273 -5.91 8.21 14.07
CA VAL A 273 -6.34 9.22 15.05
C VAL A 273 -5.28 10.31 15.10
N ARG A 274 -5.64 11.50 14.63
CA ARG A 274 -4.71 12.65 14.47
C ARG A 274 -4.44 13.34 15.80
N ASN A 275 -3.18 13.81 15.99
CA ASN A 275 -2.75 14.66 17.12
C ASN A 275 -3.21 14.13 18.47
N ILE A 276 -2.88 12.88 18.79
CA ILE A 276 -3.37 12.24 20.03
C ILE A 276 -2.87 12.90 21.29
N GLU A 277 -1.71 13.57 21.25
CA GLU A 277 -1.07 14.27 22.35
C GLU A 277 -1.84 15.51 22.86
N ASP A 278 -2.65 16.13 21.97
CA ASP A 278 -3.40 17.35 22.27
C ASP A 278 -4.86 17.09 22.64
N LYS A 279 -5.32 15.82 22.54
CA LYS A 279 -6.71 15.47 22.78
C LYS A 279 -6.97 15.08 24.24
N SER A 280 -8.13 15.54 24.75
CA SER A 280 -8.63 15.03 26.03
C SER A 280 -9.03 13.55 25.94
N PRO A 281 -9.11 12.83 27.07
CA PRO A 281 -9.60 11.45 27.10
C PRO A 281 -10.96 11.25 26.42
N GLU A 282 -11.88 12.22 26.57
CA GLU A 282 -13.21 12.20 25.96
C GLU A 282 -13.13 12.35 24.43
N GLN A 283 -12.27 13.27 23.97
CA GLN A 283 -12.02 13.48 22.55
C GLN A 283 -11.36 12.26 21.89
N LEU A 284 -10.40 11.61 22.57
CA LEU A 284 -9.79 10.38 22.12
C LEU A 284 -10.83 9.24 21.99
N ARG A 285 -11.69 9.07 23.01
CA ARG A 285 -12.80 8.07 22.93
C ARG A 285 -13.71 8.33 21.75
N ALA A 286 -14.13 9.57 21.56
CA ALA A 286 -14.99 9.96 20.45
C ALA A 286 -14.30 9.70 19.09
N SER A 287 -13.03 10.07 18.94
CA SER A 287 -12.26 9.82 17.71
C SER A 287 -12.12 8.32 17.41
N ILE A 288 -11.79 7.50 18.41
CA ILE A 288 -11.68 6.04 18.25
C ILE A 288 -13.03 5.44 17.85
N ALA A 289 -14.12 5.86 18.51
CA ALA A 289 -15.47 5.37 18.22
C ALA A 289 -15.89 5.72 16.78
N GLN A 290 -15.63 6.95 16.35
CA GLN A 290 -15.89 7.42 14.99
C GLN A 290 -15.11 6.61 13.95
N GLN A 291 -13.80 6.41 14.16
CA GLN A 291 -12.96 5.66 13.23
C GLN A 291 -13.36 4.17 13.15
N LYS A 292 -13.71 3.56 14.28
CA LYS A 292 -14.25 2.19 14.29
C LYS A 292 -15.55 2.09 13.52
N GLU A 293 -16.50 2.99 13.75
CA GLU A 293 -17.78 3.00 13.06
C GLU A 293 -17.60 3.18 11.54
N ALA A 294 -16.73 4.12 11.12
CA ALA A 294 -16.39 4.31 9.72
C ALA A 294 -15.77 3.04 9.10
N ALA A 295 -14.88 2.37 9.83
CA ALA A 295 -14.26 1.12 9.41
C ALA A 295 -15.30 0.00 9.18
N TYR A 296 -16.22 -0.19 10.12
CA TYR A 296 -17.30 -1.18 9.99
C TYR A 296 -18.28 -0.86 8.86
N ARG A 297 -18.57 0.41 8.62
CA ARG A 297 -19.43 0.88 7.52
C ARG A 297 -18.72 0.94 6.16
N ARG A 298 -17.42 0.66 6.10
CA ARG A 298 -16.59 0.82 4.90
C ARG A 298 -16.62 2.25 4.32
N SER A 299 -16.76 3.25 5.20
CA SER A 299 -16.82 4.67 4.85
C SER A 299 -15.57 5.45 5.29
N THR A 300 -14.49 4.76 5.65
CA THR A 300 -13.21 5.39 5.99
C THR A 300 -12.64 6.07 4.75
N SER A 301 -12.30 7.34 4.85
CA SER A 301 -11.72 8.10 3.75
C SER A 301 -10.27 7.68 3.48
N ALA A 302 -9.77 7.93 2.27
CA ALA A 302 -8.36 7.69 1.95
C ALA A 302 -7.42 8.55 2.81
N GLU A 303 -7.87 9.74 3.22
CA GLU A 303 -7.14 10.65 4.11
C GLU A 303 -7.00 10.07 5.53
N ASP A 304 -8.02 9.36 6.01
CA ASP A 304 -7.99 8.70 7.32
C ASP A 304 -7.10 7.44 7.36
N LEU A 305 -6.54 7.02 6.25
CA LEU A 305 -5.72 5.80 6.15
C LEU A 305 -4.23 6.07 5.86
N ARG A 306 -3.83 7.32 5.74
CA ARG A 306 -2.47 7.70 5.34
C ARG A 306 -1.82 8.67 6.32
N ASP A 307 -0.53 8.94 6.11
CA ASP A 307 0.25 9.96 6.82
C ASP A 307 0.31 9.75 8.35
N PHE A 308 0.21 8.49 8.79
CA PHE A 308 0.42 8.14 10.19
C PHE A 308 1.91 8.17 10.55
N THR A 309 2.20 8.44 11.82
CA THR A 309 3.56 8.59 12.32
C THR A 309 3.98 7.45 13.25
N LEU A 310 3.00 6.82 13.88
CA LEU A 310 3.18 5.71 14.80
C LEU A 310 1.98 4.76 14.68
N MET A 311 2.16 3.49 15.03
CA MET A 311 1.11 2.48 14.90
C MET A 311 0.84 1.76 16.23
N LEU A 312 -0.44 1.36 16.43
CA LEU A 312 -0.88 0.55 17.56
C LEU A 312 -1.74 -0.63 17.08
N SER A 313 -1.35 -1.83 17.46
CA SER A 313 -2.12 -3.06 17.25
C SER A 313 -2.52 -3.68 18.59
N ASN A 314 -3.79 -3.53 19.01
CA ASN A 314 -4.31 -4.15 20.22
C ASN A 314 -5.04 -5.46 19.87
N PHE A 315 -4.28 -6.56 19.80
CA PHE A 315 -4.82 -7.90 19.54
C PHE A 315 -5.20 -8.64 20.85
N GLY A 316 -4.92 -8.06 22.01
CA GLY A 316 -5.21 -8.64 23.30
C GLY A 316 -6.68 -8.81 23.61
N THR A 317 -7.58 -8.14 22.88
CA THR A 317 -9.03 -8.36 22.94
C THR A 317 -9.45 -9.72 22.38
N LEU A 318 -8.63 -10.30 21.49
CA LEU A 318 -8.88 -11.60 20.87
C LEU A 318 -8.07 -12.69 21.59
N ALA A 319 -6.78 -12.75 21.34
CA ALA A 319 -5.86 -13.75 21.89
C ALA A 319 -4.40 -13.30 21.70
N GLY A 320 -3.47 -14.08 22.24
CA GLY A 320 -2.04 -13.89 22.03
C GLY A 320 -1.36 -13.16 23.20
N ARG A 321 -0.15 -13.61 23.52
CA ARG A 321 0.72 -12.95 24.51
C ARG A 321 1.54 -11.87 23.84
N TYR A 322 2.39 -12.27 22.92
CA TYR A 322 3.21 -11.37 22.13
C TYR A 322 2.88 -11.53 20.67
N GLY A 323 3.07 -10.47 19.89
CA GLY A 323 3.00 -10.45 18.45
C GLY A 323 4.27 -9.83 17.88
N ILE A 324 4.56 -10.10 16.62
CA ILE A 324 5.63 -9.43 15.86
C ILE A 324 4.95 -8.72 14.70
N PRO A 325 4.28 -7.57 14.95
CA PRO A 325 3.59 -6.86 13.89
C PRO A 325 4.60 -6.28 12.90
N LEU A 326 4.25 -6.29 11.62
CA LEU A 326 5.07 -5.68 10.58
C LEU A 326 4.94 -4.15 10.63
N VAL A 327 6.07 -3.49 10.54
CA VAL A 327 6.13 -2.02 10.41
C VAL A 327 5.76 -1.64 9.00
N VAL A 328 4.81 -0.71 8.83
CA VAL A 328 4.36 -0.24 7.52
C VAL A 328 5.01 1.11 7.20
N PRO A 329 5.84 1.18 6.16
CA PRO A 329 6.42 2.45 5.74
C PRO A 329 5.35 3.51 5.39
N PRO A 330 5.65 4.82 5.61
CA PRO A 330 6.92 5.41 6.00
C PRO A 330 7.19 5.41 7.52
N ALA A 331 6.22 5.00 8.36
CA ALA A 331 6.42 4.92 9.81
C ALA A 331 7.50 3.90 10.18
N VAL A 332 8.15 4.13 11.30
CA VAL A 332 9.32 3.35 11.73
C VAL A 332 9.04 2.41 12.89
N ALA A 333 7.85 2.48 13.50
CA ALA A 333 7.53 1.65 14.66
C ALA A 333 6.03 1.33 14.79
N ILE A 334 5.76 0.17 15.42
CA ILE A 334 4.43 -0.29 15.78
C ILE A 334 4.47 -0.95 17.17
N LEU A 335 3.59 -0.50 18.07
CA LEU A 335 3.38 -1.13 19.37
C LEU A 335 2.26 -2.17 19.26
N GLY A 336 2.53 -3.41 19.69
CA GLY A 336 1.56 -4.46 19.86
C GLY A 336 1.19 -4.63 21.34
N ALA A 337 -0.11 -4.67 21.66
CA ALA A 337 -0.60 -4.99 23.00
C ALA A 337 -1.30 -6.34 22.99
N GLY A 338 -0.81 -7.27 23.81
CA GLY A 338 -1.33 -8.62 23.95
C GLY A 338 -2.40 -8.75 25.01
N LYS A 339 -2.90 -9.98 25.19
CA LYS A 339 -3.98 -10.28 26.12
C LYS A 339 -3.52 -10.13 27.56
N VAL A 340 -4.19 -9.23 28.29
CA VAL A 340 -4.02 -9.09 29.75
C VAL A 340 -4.38 -10.39 30.44
N ARG A 341 -3.52 -10.82 31.35
CA ARG A 341 -3.67 -12.06 32.11
C ARG A 341 -3.07 -11.92 33.50
N GLU A 342 -3.35 -12.88 34.35
CA GLU A 342 -2.71 -13.02 35.64
C GLU A 342 -1.45 -13.89 35.49
N ASP A 343 -0.33 -13.34 35.94
CA ASP A 343 0.96 -14.02 36.02
C ASP A 343 1.43 -14.06 37.48
N ALA A 344 2.16 -15.11 37.84
CA ALA A 344 2.82 -15.19 39.13
C ALA A 344 4.06 -14.29 39.10
N VAL A 345 4.10 -13.30 39.99
CA VAL A 345 5.23 -12.38 40.17
C VAL A 345 5.74 -12.42 41.62
N VAL A 346 7.00 -12.06 41.81
CA VAL A 346 7.59 -11.97 43.16
C VAL A 346 7.49 -10.54 43.62
N VAL A 347 6.72 -10.30 44.68
CA VAL A 347 6.58 -8.99 45.33
C VAL A 347 7.00 -9.10 46.80
N ALA A 348 7.98 -8.34 47.22
CA ALA A 348 8.53 -8.35 48.58
C ALA A 348 8.90 -9.77 49.08
N GLY A 349 9.40 -10.63 48.18
CA GLY A 349 9.82 -11.99 48.48
C GLY A 349 8.73 -13.05 48.51
N ALA A 350 7.45 -12.67 48.22
CA ALA A 350 6.30 -13.60 48.14
C ALA A 350 5.80 -13.66 46.71
N VAL A 351 5.31 -14.84 46.30
CA VAL A 351 4.66 -15.02 44.99
C VAL A 351 3.23 -14.50 45.07
N GLN A 352 2.88 -13.59 44.18
CA GLN A 352 1.55 -13.01 44.06
C GLN A 352 1.04 -13.09 42.63
N ALA A 353 -0.29 -13.12 42.42
CA ALA A 353 -0.89 -13.06 41.10
C ALA A 353 -1.15 -11.61 40.71
N HIS A 354 -0.44 -11.12 39.69
CA HIS A 354 -0.61 -9.77 39.16
C HIS A 354 -1.17 -9.79 37.75
N ARG A 355 -1.98 -8.79 37.42
CA ARG A 355 -2.41 -8.56 36.04
C ARG A 355 -1.28 -7.95 35.25
N ARG A 356 -0.89 -8.62 34.17
CA ARG A 356 0.20 -8.21 33.29
C ARG A 356 -0.33 -7.96 31.88
N MET A 357 0.14 -6.89 31.26
CA MET A 357 -0.13 -6.56 29.85
C MET A 357 1.14 -6.82 29.03
N PRO A 358 1.14 -7.85 28.18
CA PRO A 358 2.26 -8.10 27.27
C PRO A 358 2.33 -7.03 26.18
N LEU A 359 3.52 -6.54 25.91
CA LEU A 359 3.82 -5.53 24.91
C LEU A 359 4.90 -6.04 23.95
N SER A 360 4.77 -5.69 22.69
CA SER A 360 5.73 -5.99 21.64
C SER A 360 5.95 -4.72 20.82
N LEU A 361 7.15 -4.19 20.77
CA LEU A 361 7.50 -3.03 19.96
C LEU A 361 8.35 -3.51 18.79
N SER A 362 7.77 -3.48 17.57
CA SER A 362 8.50 -3.72 16.33
C SER A 362 8.94 -2.39 15.72
N PHE A 363 10.14 -2.37 15.14
CA PHE A 363 10.73 -1.14 14.60
C PHE A 363 11.62 -1.43 13.40
N ASP A 364 11.82 -0.41 12.55
CA ASP A 364 12.70 -0.44 11.40
C ASP A 364 14.17 -0.27 11.85
N HIS A 365 14.92 -1.38 11.82
CA HIS A 365 16.29 -1.40 12.30
C HIS A 365 17.30 -0.68 11.39
N ARG A 366 16.86 -0.15 10.25
CA ARG A 366 17.70 0.74 9.41
C ARG A 366 17.92 2.10 10.06
N CYS A 367 16.93 2.58 10.82
CA CYS A 367 16.92 3.93 11.39
C CYS A 367 16.67 3.98 12.89
N ILE A 368 16.25 2.89 13.53
CA ILE A 368 16.03 2.78 14.98
C ILE A 368 16.99 1.75 15.56
N THR A 369 17.71 2.13 16.61
CA THR A 369 18.57 1.22 17.36
C THR A 369 17.79 0.45 18.43
N GLY A 370 18.29 -0.71 18.84
CA GLY A 370 17.71 -1.47 19.95
C GLY A 370 17.64 -0.66 21.26
N GLY A 371 18.62 0.22 21.50
CA GLY A 371 18.62 1.11 22.68
C GLY A 371 17.48 2.13 22.65
N GLU A 372 17.20 2.78 21.51
CA GLU A 372 16.06 3.68 21.32
C GLU A 372 14.74 2.92 21.53
N ALA A 373 14.60 1.74 20.94
CA ALA A 373 13.40 0.90 21.11
C ALA A 373 13.18 0.50 22.57
N CYS A 374 14.22 0.08 23.27
CA CYS A 374 14.13 -0.31 24.67
C CYS A 374 13.77 0.88 25.58
N ARG A 375 14.31 2.08 25.35
CA ARG A 375 13.94 3.28 26.13
C ARG A 375 12.50 3.69 25.90
N PHE A 376 12.02 3.61 24.65
CA PHE A 376 10.62 3.87 24.34
C PHE A 376 9.70 2.86 25.03
N LEU A 377 9.97 1.56 24.90
CA LEU A 377 9.17 0.52 25.54
C LEU A 377 9.17 0.63 27.07
N ALA A 378 10.32 0.88 27.67
CA ALA A 378 10.42 1.11 29.12
C ALA A 378 9.57 2.33 29.56
N ALA A 379 9.56 3.43 28.80
CA ALA A 379 8.74 4.59 29.10
C ALA A 379 7.23 4.29 28.96
N VAL A 380 6.82 3.47 27.97
CA VAL A 380 5.44 2.96 27.88
C VAL A 380 5.07 2.17 29.12
N ILE A 381 5.92 1.25 29.56
CA ILE A 381 5.70 0.40 30.74
C ILE A 381 5.56 1.25 31.99
N VAL A 382 6.51 2.14 32.23
CA VAL A 382 6.50 3.06 33.41
C VAL A 382 5.21 3.88 33.48
N ASP A 383 4.65 4.31 32.34
CA ASP A 383 3.38 5.05 32.35
C ASP A 383 2.18 4.12 32.59
N LEU A 384 2.17 2.92 32.01
CA LEU A 384 1.09 1.93 32.22
C LEU A 384 1.06 1.39 33.65
N GLU A 385 2.18 1.30 34.35
CA GLU A 385 2.28 0.84 35.73
C GLU A 385 1.79 1.87 36.76
N LYS A 386 1.51 3.11 36.34
CA LYS A 386 0.89 4.10 37.22
C LYS A 386 -0.54 3.71 37.59
N PRO A 387 -0.98 3.96 38.82
CA PRO A 387 -2.38 3.81 39.19
C PRO A 387 -3.29 4.70 38.34
N ASP A 388 -4.62 4.47 38.49
CA ASP A 388 -5.66 5.23 37.77
C ASP A 388 -5.63 6.73 38.10
#